data_9a18c6e1b8ec9107b5ea7f74351ed537
#
_entry.id   9a18c6e1b8ec9107b5ea7f74351ed537
#
_cell.length_a   1.000
_cell.length_b   1.000
_cell.length_c   1.000
_cell.angle_alpha   90.00
_cell.angle_beta   90.00
_cell.angle_gamma   90.00
#
_symmetry.space_group_name_H-M   'P 1'
#
loop_
_entity.id
_entity.type
_entity.pdbx_description
1 polymer ?
#
loop_
_entity_poly.entity_id
_entity_poly.type
_entity_poly.pdbx_seq_one_letter_code
_entity_poly.pdbx_strand_id
1 'polypeptide(L)'
;RSSGILLSSIGILLLSGEGLDTVKMQIAAFGIGIVLFCFLVWFMSDLERVMKLRLYIAIGAILLFVANLVLGKDVNGSRNWIFIGPFSFQPSEFIKIAFVFVGASTLDHLQTKKNITEFIVFAAICLAFLFLMRDFGTALIFFACFLIIAFMRSGSFRTIFLILAAACFGVFLILQFKPYVAQRFSGWMHVWEHTQDSLGYQQVRTMTYIASGGLFGLGLVGLLAAGRRRG
;
A
#
# COMPACT_ATOMS: atom_id res chain seq x y z
N ARG A 1 20.16 -7.19 -3.20
CA ARG A 1 20.03 -6.31 -4.38
C ARG A 1 19.66 -7.06 -5.68
N SER A 2 20.06 -8.31 -5.85
CA SER A 2 19.78 -9.13 -7.04
C SER A 2 18.33 -9.68 -7.13
N SER A 3 17.70 -9.98 -6.00
CA SER A 3 16.36 -10.57 -5.97
C SER A 3 15.26 -9.66 -6.55
N GLY A 4 15.34 -8.34 -6.34
CA GLY A 4 14.39 -7.39 -6.92
C GLY A 4 14.45 -7.34 -8.46
N ILE A 5 15.67 -7.31 -9.02
CA ILE A 5 15.89 -7.33 -10.47
C ILE A 5 15.39 -8.66 -11.06
N LEU A 6 15.67 -9.78 -10.41
CA LEU A 6 15.23 -11.10 -10.83
C LEU A 6 13.70 -11.23 -10.82
N LEU A 7 13.02 -10.76 -9.78
CA LEU A 7 11.56 -10.73 -9.71
C LEU A 7 10.95 -9.83 -10.78
N SER A 8 11.54 -8.66 -11.02
CA SER A 8 11.09 -7.74 -12.08
C SER A 8 11.26 -8.33 -13.47
N SER A 9 12.38 -9.04 -13.72
CA SER A 9 12.63 -9.71 -15.00
C SER A 9 11.62 -10.84 -15.24
N ILE A 10 11.31 -11.64 -14.23
CA ILE A 10 10.29 -12.69 -14.30
C ILE A 10 8.91 -12.05 -14.56
N GLY A 11 8.57 -10.95 -13.88
CA GLY A 11 7.32 -10.23 -14.08
C GLY A 11 7.17 -9.72 -15.52
N ILE A 12 8.20 -9.12 -16.10
CA ILE A 12 8.20 -8.65 -17.50
C ILE A 12 8.04 -9.82 -18.47
N LEU A 13 8.71 -10.94 -18.19
CA LEU A 13 8.64 -12.15 -19.02
C LEU A 13 7.24 -12.78 -19.00
N LEU A 14 6.55 -12.78 -17.85
CA LEU A 14 5.17 -13.22 -17.73
C LEU A 14 4.18 -12.31 -18.46
N LEU A 15 4.38 -10.99 -18.40
CA LEU A 15 3.56 -10.01 -19.11
C LEU A 15 3.75 -10.06 -20.63
N SER A 16 4.86 -10.62 -21.12
CA SER A 16 5.06 -10.79 -22.58
C SER A 16 4.01 -11.68 -23.25
N GLY A 17 3.30 -12.52 -22.47
CA GLY A 17 2.16 -13.30 -22.94
C GLY A 17 0.86 -12.50 -23.13
N GLU A 18 0.75 -11.28 -22.60
CA GLU A 18 -0.47 -10.45 -22.69
C GLU A 18 -0.43 -9.42 -23.83
N GLY A 19 0.74 -9.17 -24.42
CA GLY A 19 0.92 -8.28 -25.57
C GLY A 19 2.09 -7.29 -25.41
N LEU A 20 2.65 -6.89 -26.55
CA LEU A 20 3.85 -6.03 -26.62
C LEU A 20 3.64 -4.64 -25.99
N ASP A 21 2.44 -4.08 -26.05
CA ASP A 21 2.17 -2.75 -25.52
C ASP A 21 2.14 -2.75 -23.98
N THR A 22 1.65 -3.82 -23.36
CA THR A 22 1.70 -4.02 -21.91
C THR A 22 3.16 -4.11 -21.43
N VAL A 23 4.00 -4.84 -22.17
CA VAL A 23 5.44 -4.96 -21.86
C VAL A 23 6.15 -3.62 -21.96
N LYS A 24 5.91 -2.84 -23.03
CA LYS A 24 6.51 -1.50 -23.21
C LYS A 24 6.14 -0.58 -22.04
N MET A 25 4.86 -0.57 -21.64
CA MET A 25 4.38 0.24 -20.51
C MET A 25 5.04 -0.17 -19.20
N GLN A 26 5.22 -1.48 -18.96
CA GLN A 26 5.88 -1.99 -17.77
C GLN A 26 7.38 -1.65 -17.71
N ILE A 27 8.08 -1.74 -18.86
CA ILE A 27 9.49 -1.35 -18.96
C ILE A 27 9.65 0.16 -18.69
N ALA A 28 8.78 0.99 -19.26
CA ALA A 28 8.78 2.43 -19.01
C ALA A 28 8.53 2.76 -17.54
N ALA A 29 7.54 2.11 -16.91
CA ALA A 29 7.24 2.26 -15.48
C ALA A 29 8.44 1.83 -14.61
N PHE A 30 9.11 0.74 -14.96
CA PHE A 30 10.31 0.27 -14.26
C PHE A 30 11.47 1.27 -14.37
N GLY A 31 11.69 1.83 -15.56
CA GLY A 31 12.69 2.88 -15.77
C GLY A 31 12.42 4.12 -14.93
N ILE A 32 11.18 4.60 -14.93
CA ILE A 32 10.74 5.73 -14.08
C ILE A 32 10.96 5.38 -12.60
N GLY A 33 10.63 4.17 -12.18
CA GLY A 33 10.85 3.70 -10.81
C GLY A 33 12.31 3.75 -10.38
N ILE A 34 13.25 3.35 -11.26
CA ILE A 34 14.70 3.44 -11.00
C ILE A 34 15.13 4.90 -10.83
N VAL A 35 14.68 5.80 -11.70
CA VAL A 35 15.02 7.23 -11.61
C VAL A 35 14.49 7.83 -10.32
N LEU A 36 13.25 7.54 -9.96
CA LEU A 36 12.66 7.98 -8.69
C LEU A 36 13.40 7.41 -7.47
N PHE A 37 13.82 6.15 -7.53
CA PHE A 37 14.61 5.53 -6.47
C PHE A 37 15.96 6.23 -6.29
N CYS A 38 16.70 6.47 -7.38
CA CYS A 38 17.97 7.19 -7.33
C CYS A 38 17.80 8.61 -6.80
N PHE A 39 16.74 9.30 -7.22
CA PHE A 39 16.40 10.62 -6.71
C PHE A 39 16.10 10.59 -5.21
N LEU A 40 15.31 9.63 -4.73
CA LEU A 40 14.99 9.48 -3.30
C LEU A 40 16.23 9.18 -2.48
N VAL A 41 17.12 8.29 -2.95
CA VAL A 41 18.37 7.99 -2.25
C VAL A 41 19.24 9.24 -2.13
N TRP A 42 19.41 10.00 -3.22
CA TRP A 42 20.13 11.26 -3.20
C TRP A 42 19.48 12.30 -2.29
N PHE A 43 18.16 12.41 -2.34
CA PHE A 43 17.40 13.34 -1.52
C PHE A 43 17.51 13.03 -0.02
N MET A 44 17.41 11.75 0.35
CA MET A 44 17.46 11.28 1.74
C MET A 44 18.89 11.22 2.32
N SER A 45 19.92 11.38 1.50
CA SER A 45 21.32 11.36 1.97
C SER A 45 21.69 12.57 2.84
N ASP A 46 20.91 13.64 2.78
CA ASP A 46 21.11 14.88 3.54
C ASP A 46 20.00 15.05 4.61
N LEU A 47 20.38 14.81 5.86
CA LEU A 47 19.46 14.83 6.99
C LEU A 47 18.90 16.24 7.30
N GLU A 48 19.71 17.29 7.07
CA GLU A 48 19.23 18.67 7.27
C GLU A 48 18.13 19.04 6.28
N ARG A 49 18.30 18.63 5.03
CA ARG A 49 17.29 18.83 3.97
C ARG A 49 15.99 18.13 4.33
N VAL A 50 16.11 16.89 4.83
CA VAL A 50 14.98 16.07 5.30
C VAL A 50 14.21 16.78 6.40
N MET A 51 14.91 17.30 7.39
CA MET A 51 14.27 17.98 8.54
C MET A 51 13.60 19.30 8.15
N LYS A 52 14.23 20.10 7.28
CA LYS A 52 13.67 21.37 6.80
C LYS A 52 12.38 21.16 5.97
N LEU A 53 12.33 20.09 5.19
CA LEU A 53 11.22 19.82 4.27
C LEU A 53 10.10 18.95 4.88
N ARG A 54 10.28 18.42 6.08
CA ARG A 54 9.33 17.51 6.74
C ARG A 54 7.88 18.03 6.72
N LEU A 55 7.67 19.28 7.13
CA LEU A 55 6.34 19.88 7.19
C LEU A 55 5.71 20.02 5.79
N TYR A 56 6.50 20.46 4.81
CA TYR A 56 6.04 20.61 3.43
C TYR A 56 5.66 19.25 2.82
N ILE A 57 6.44 18.20 3.12
CA ILE A 57 6.15 16.84 2.67
C ILE A 57 4.87 16.32 3.33
N ALA A 58 4.66 16.56 4.63
CA ALA A 58 3.44 16.17 5.31
C ALA A 58 2.21 16.88 4.73
N ILE A 59 2.30 18.18 4.47
CA ILE A 59 1.23 18.96 3.85
C ILE A 59 0.96 18.45 2.43
N GLY A 60 2.02 18.22 1.63
CA GLY A 60 1.89 17.67 0.29
C GLY A 60 1.22 16.31 0.26
N ALA A 61 1.53 15.44 1.22
CA ALA A 61 0.88 14.14 1.37
C ALA A 61 -0.62 14.27 1.69
N ILE A 62 -1.01 15.21 2.57
CA ILE A 62 -2.41 15.48 2.88
C ILE A 62 -3.14 16.03 1.65
N LEU A 63 -2.54 16.98 0.94
CA LEU A 63 -3.12 17.52 -0.29
C LEU A 63 -3.31 16.44 -1.36
N LEU A 64 -2.37 15.49 -1.46
CA LEU A 64 -2.47 14.36 -2.37
C LEU A 64 -3.60 13.40 -1.97
N PHE A 65 -3.86 13.20 -0.67
CA PHE A 65 -5.04 12.48 -0.20
C PHE A 65 -6.35 13.20 -0.54
N VAL A 66 -6.41 14.52 -0.33
CA VAL A 66 -7.58 15.32 -0.70
C VAL A 66 -7.83 15.23 -2.21
N ALA A 67 -6.79 15.37 -3.03
CA ALA A 67 -6.89 15.20 -4.48
C ALA A 67 -7.42 13.80 -4.85
N ASN A 68 -6.92 12.75 -4.17
CA ASN A 68 -7.41 11.40 -4.40
C ASN A 68 -8.90 11.23 -4.00
N LEU A 69 -9.33 11.86 -2.92
CA LEU A 69 -10.72 11.80 -2.49
C LEU A 69 -11.67 12.46 -3.50
N VAL A 70 -11.20 13.53 -4.18
CA VAL A 70 -11.98 14.26 -5.18
C VAL A 70 -11.92 13.59 -6.56
N LEU A 71 -10.72 13.24 -7.03
CA LEU A 71 -10.45 12.76 -8.39
C LEU A 71 -10.40 11.24 -8.50
N GLY A 72 -10.31 10.52 -7.39
CA GLY A 72 -10.17 9.07 -7.36
C GLY A 72 -11.42 8.36 -7.88
N LYS A 73 -11.19 7.26 -8.59
CA LYS A 73 -12.24 6.35 -9.05
C LYS A 73 -12.34 5.14 -8.14
N ASP A 74 -13.55 4.63 -7.99
CA ASP A 74 -13.80 3.40 -7.24
C ASP A 74 -13.32 2.19 -8.05
N VAL A 75 -12.35 1.47 -7.50
CA VAL A 75 -11.84 0.22 -8.05
C VAL A 75 -11.98 -0.86 -6.97
N ASN A 76 -12.74 -1.90 -7.24
CA ASN A 76 -12.99 -3.01 -6.31
C ASN A 76 -13.51 -2.54 -4.92
N GLY A 77 -14.32 -1.48 -4.90
CA GLY A 77 -14.92 -0.93 -3.68
C GLY A 77 -14.00 -0.07 -2.83
N SER A 78 -12.81 0.32 -3.35
CA SER A 78 -11.89 1.30 -2.74
C SER A 78 -11.66 2.46 -3.69
N ARG A 79 -11.71 3.70 -3.16
CA ARG A 79 -11.51 4.92 -3.94
C ARG A 79 -10.06 5.39 -3.82
N ASN A 80 -9.15 4.66 -4.47
CA ASN A 80 -7.72 4.84 -4.27
C ASN A 80 -6.89 4.98 -5.55
N TRP A 81 -7.53 5.00 -6.74
CA TRP A 81 -6.87 5.12 -8.02
C TRP A 81 -7.22 6.42 -8.75
N ILE A 82 -6.21 7.14 -9.23
CA ILE A 82 -6.37 8.29 -10.14
C ILE A 82 -5.94 7.85 -11.53
N PHE A 83 -6.81 8.10 -12.52
CA PHE A 83 -6.56 7.79 -13.92
C PHE A 83 -6.31 9.09 -14.69
N ILE A 84 -5.17 9.17 -15.37
CA ILE A 84 -4.79 10.31 -16.23
C ILE A 84 -4.49 9.75 -17.61
N GLY A 85 -5.49 9.77 -18.50
CA GLY A 85 -5.39 9.14 -19.81
C GLY A 85 -5.15 7.63 -19.69
N PRO A 86 -4.11 7.07 -20.34
CA PRO A 86 -3.77 5.65 -20.27
C PRO A 86 -3.05 5.25 -18.97
N PHE A 87 -2.61 6.24 -18.17
CA PHE A 87 -1.87 6.00 -16.95
C PHE A 87 -2.79 6.00 -15.73
N SER A 88 -2.55 5.06 -14.84
CA SER A 88 -3.18 5.02 -13.52
C SER A 88 -2.12 4.99 -12.44
N PHE A 89 -2.32 5.74 -11.37
CA PHE A 89 -1.45 5.70 -10.21
C PHE A 89 -2.26 5.73 -8.91
N GLN A 90 -1.69 5.16 -7.89
CA GLN A 90 -2.28 5.12 -6.55
C GLN A 90 -1.53 6.12 -5.66
N PRO A 91 -2.15 7.25 -5.29
CA PRO A 91 -1.50 8.28 -4.48
C PRO A 91 -0.95 7.77 -3.14
N SER A 92 -1.61 6.81 -2.51
CA SER A 92 -1.17 6.21 -1.25
C SER A 92 0.22 5.56 -1.32
N GLU A 93 0.68 5.13 -2.52
CA GLU A 93 2.05 4.59 -2.70
C GLU A 93 3.11 5.68 -2.46
N PHE A 94 2.88 6.89 -2.95
CA PHE A 94 3.77 8.04 -2.71
C PHE A 94 3.67 8.53 -1.28
N ILE A 95 2.46 8.53 -0.72
CA ILE A 95 2.22 8.98 0.64
C ILE A 95 2.86 8.01 1.66
N LYS A 96 2.97 6.70 1.37
CA LYS A 96 3.73 5.74 2.20
C LYS A 96 5.19 6.19 2.38
N ILE A 97 5.82 6.63 1.30
CA ILE A 97 7.20 7.13 1.35
C ILE A 97 7.27 8.40 2.21
N ALA A 98 6.35 9.34 1.98
CA ALA A 98 6.25 10.58 2.78
C ALA A 98 5.99 10.26 4.27
N PHE A 99 5.15 9.27 4.57
CA PHE A 99 4.82 8.87 5.92
C PHE A 99 6.04 8.33 6.69
N VAL A 100 6.78 7.40 6.07
CA VAL A 100 8.01 6.86 6.66
C VAL A 100 9.06 7.95 6.84
N PHE A 101 9.17 8.85 5.86
CA PHE A 101 10.08 9.98 5.91
C PHE A 101 9.78 10.95 7.07
N VAL A 102 8.52 11.39 7.20
CA VAL A 102 8.08 12.25 8.30
C VAL A 102 8.26 11.55 9.64
N GLY A 103 7.92 10.25 9.71
CA GLY A 103 8.08 9.45 10.91
C GLY A 103 9.54 9.27 11.32
N ALA A 104 10.42 8.91 10.39
CA ALA A 104 11.85 8.74 10.65
C ALA A 104 12.50 10.03 11.16
N SER A 105 12.07 11.19 10.66
CA SER A 105 12.56 12.49 11.15
C SER A 105 12.21 12.78 12.62
N THR A 106 11.27 12.04 13.22
CA THR A 106 10.92 12.17 14.64
C THR A 106 11.77 11.28 15.56
N LEU A 107 12.58 10.38 15.01
CA LEU A 107 13.43 9.47 15.78
C LEU A 107 14.69 10.16 16.31
N ASP A 108 15.04 11.32 15.80
CA ASP A 108 16.18 12.10 16.27
C ASP A 108 15.97 12.55 17.74
N HIS A 109 16.91 12.22 18.60
CA HIS A 109 16.86 12.51 20.05
C HIS A 109 16.83 14.01 20.37
N LEU A 110 17.28 14.86 19.46
CA LEU A 110 17.26 16.32 19.59
C LEU A 110 15.88 16.94 19.31
N GLN A 111 14.90 16.15 18.91
CA GLN A 111 13.59 16.66 18.52
C GLN A 111 12.67 16.93 19.72
N THR A 112 12.05 18.08 19.68
CA THR A 112 11.13 18.58 20.72
C THR A 112 9.84 17.74 20.78
N LYS A 113 9.14 17.73 21.93
CA LYS A 113 7.81 17.10 22.09
C LYS A 113 6.80 17.51 21.00
N LYS A 114 6.92 18.74 20.49
CA LYS A 114 6.10 19.30 19.42
C LYS A 114 6.15 18.44 18.14
N ASN A 115 7.33 18.01 17.72
CA ASN A 115 7.51 17.24 16.48
C ASN A 115 6.85 15.85 16.54
N ILE A 116 6.82 15.25 17.73
CA ILE A 116 6.14 13.97 17.97
C ILE A 116 4.64 14.13 17.84
N THR A 117 4.09 15.17 18.43
CA THR A 117 2.66 15.47 18.34
C THR A 117 2.25 15.74 16.89
N GLU A 118 3.06 16.48 16.15
CA GLU A 118 2.84 16.72 14.71
C GLU A 118 2.80 15.41 13.91
N PHE A 119 3.70 14.46 14.20
CA PHE A 119 3.68 13.15 13.54
C PHE A 119 2.45 12.31 13.93
N ILE A 120 2.04 12.30 15.20
CA ILE A 120 0.84 11.59 15.65
C ILE A 120 -0.41 12.16 14.95
N VAL A 121 -0.52 13.48 14.88
CA VAL A 121 -1.64 14.15 14.18
C VAL A 121 -1.61 13.82 12.70
N PHE A 122 -0.45 13.88 12.06
CA PHE A 122 -0.29 13.52 10.65
C PHE A 122 -0.69 12.05 10.40
N ALA A 123 -0.25 11.12 11.26
CA ALA A 123 -0.59 9.71 11.15
C ALA A 123 -2.10 9.48 11.32
N ALA A 124 -2.72 10.15 12.27
CA ALA A 124 -4.18 10.07 12.48
C ALA A 124 -4.95 10.59 11.26
N ILE A 125 -4.52 11.69 10.67
CA ILE A 125 -5.11 12.26 9.45
C ILE A 125 -4.96 11.28 8.28
N CYS A 126 -3.77 10.70 8.07
CA CYS A 126 -3.55 9.70 7.01
C CYS A 126 -4.47 8.49 7.17
N LEU A 127 -4.58 7.95 8.39
CA LEU A 127 -5.47 6.81 8.67
C LEU A 127 -6.94 7.17 8.46
N ALA A 128 -7.37 8.38 8.84
CA ALA A 128 -8.74 8.86 8.60
C ALA A 128 -9.05 8.94 7.10
N PHE A 129 -8.14 9.47 6.27
CA PHE A 129 -8.32 9.49 4.81
C PHE A 129 -8.41 8.09 4.22
N LEU A 130 -7.52 7.18 4.61
CA LEU A 130 -7.55 5.80 4.13
C LEU A 130 -8.85 5.08 4.52
N PHE A 131 -9.37 5.37 5.71
CA PHE A 131 -10.65 4.87 6.15
C PHE A 131 -11.81 5.42 5.29
N LEU A 132 -11.83 6.72 4.99
CA LEU A 132 -12.82 7.35 4.11
C LEU A 132 -12.78 6.76 2.69
N MET A 133 -11.59 6.43 2.20
CA MET A 133 -11.37 5.79 0.89
C MET A 133 -11.66 4.29 0.88
N ARG A 134 -11.99 3.69 2.04
CA ARG A 134 -12.20 2.25 2.22
C ARG A 134 -10.97 1.40 1.85
N ASP A 135 -9.77 1.96 1.98
CA ASP A 135 -8.51 1.27 1.69
C ASP A 135 -7.89 0.73 3.00
N PHE A 136 -8.49 -0.33 3.52
CA PHE A 136 -8.09 -0.93 4.79
C PHE A 136 -6.73 -1.64 4.72
N GLY A 137 -6.38 -2.19 3.55
CA GLY A 137 -5.09 -2.84 3.34
C GLY A 137 -3.94 -1.85 3.50
N THR A 138 -4.04 -0.71 2.83
CA THR A 138 -3.05 0.37 2.97
C THR A 138 -3.08 0.96 4.38
N ALA A 139 -4.25 1.14 5.00
CA ALA A 139 -4.36 1.62 6.37
C ALA A 139 -3.63 0.72 7.38
N LEU A 140 -3.70 -0.60 7.20
CA LEU A 140 -2.96 -1.55 8.03
C LEU A 140 -1.44 -1.38 7.91
N ILE A 141 -0.93 -1.14 6.69
CA ILE A 141 0.49 -0.87 6.45
C ILE A 141 0.92 0.42 7.17
N PHE A 142 0.16 1.51 7.03
CA PHE A 142 0.43 2.77 7.73
C PHE A 142 0.42 2.60 9.25
N PHE A 143 -0.54 1.84 9.77
CA PHE A 143 -0.64 1.55 11.18
C PHE A 143 0.56 0.72 11.68
N ALA A 144 0.98 -0.30 10.93
CA ALA A 144 2.17 -1.09 11.26
C ALA A 144 3.45 -0.23 11.26
N CYS A 145 3.62 0.62 10.26
CA CYS A 145 4.74 1.58 10.21
C CYS A 145 4.69 2.54 11.41
N PHE A 146 3.50 3.06 11.77
CA PHE A 146 3.32 3.91 12.94
C PHE A 146 3.74 3.20 14.23
N LEU A 147 3.33 1.93 14.42
CA LEU A 147 3.71 1.13 15.59
C LEU A 147 5.23 0.94 15.68
N ILE A 148 5.89 0.62 14.55
CA ILE A 148 7.34 0.44 14.51
C ILE A 148 8.04 1.76 14.90
N ILE A 149 7.65 2.89 14.32
CA ILE A 149 8.23 4.20 14.61
C ILE A 149 7.97 4.58 16.08
N ALA A 150 6.75 4.37 16.58
CA ALA A 150 6.39 4.62 17.98
C ALA A 150 7.22 3.76 18.95
N PHE A 151 7.49 2.49 18.60
CA PHE A 151 8.35 1.62 19.39
C PHE A 151 9.81 2.07 19.38
N MET A 152 10.36 2.33 18.20
CA MET A 152 11.73 2.83 18.06
C MET A 152 11.95 4.12 18.85
N ARG A 153 10.92 4.95 18.96
CA ARG A 153 10.95 6.21 19.71
C ARG A 153 10.80 6.01 21.22
N SER A 154 9.86 5.18 21.65
CA SER A 154 9.52 5.02 23.07
C SER A 154 10.41 4.00 23.80
N GLY A 155 10.92 3.00 23.08
CA GLY A 155 11.63 1.86 23.65
C GLY A 155 10.76 1.00 24.59
N SER A 156 9.44 1.26 24.67
CA SER A 156 8.54 0.69 25.65
C SER A 156 7.45 -0.17 25.02
N PHE A 157 7.42 -1.45 25.36
CA PHE A 157 6.33 -2.36 24.99
C PHE A 157 4.96 -1.92 25.54
N ARG A 158 4.93 -1.21 26.67
CA ARG A 158 3.70 -0.67 27.24
C ARG A 158 3.01 0.30 26.29
N THR A 159 3.77 1.13 25.60
CA THR A 159 3.26 2.08 24.58
C THR A 159 2.60 1.33 23.44
N ILE A 160 3.24 0.27 22.94
CA ILE A 160 2.69 -0.56 21.86
C ILE A 160 1.40 -1.22 22.29
N PHE A 161 1.39 -1.82 23.48
CA PHE A 161 0.20 -2.47 24.01
C PHE A 161 -0.99 -1.49 24.12
N LEU A 162 -0.75 -0.28 24.61
CA LEU A 162 -1.78 0.78 24.68
C LEU A 162 -2.30 1.18 23.31
N ILE A 163 -1.41 1.36 22.31
CA ILE A 163 -1.81 1.71 20.94
C ILE A 163 -2.61 0.57 20.30
N LEU A 164 -2.19 -0.67 20.47
CA LEU A 164 -2.91 -1.85 19.97
C LEU A 164 -4.28 -1.99 20.64
N ALA A 165 -4.37 -1.81 21.94
CA ALA A 165 -5.64 -1.85 22.68
C ALA A 165 -6.61 -0.76 22.17
N ALA A 166 -6.11 0.46 21.99
CA ALA A 166 -6.90 1.57 21.42
C ALA A 166 -7.34 1.29 19.97
N ALA A 167 -6.47 0.68 19.16
CA ALA A 167 -6.81 0.29 17.80
C ALA A 167 -7.86 -0.83 17.76
N CYS A 168 -7.73 -1.86 18.60
CA CYS A 168 -8.72 -2.93 18.71
C CYS A 168 -10.08 -2.37 19.15
N PHE A 169 -10.10 -1.46 20.10
CA PHE A 169 -11.32 -0.78 20.52
C PHE A 169 -11.92 0.05 19.38
N GLY A 170 -11.10 0.79 18.63
CA GLY A 170 -11.56 1.53 17.45
C GLY A 170 -12.15 0.63 16.38
N VAL A 171 -11.51 -0.50 16.06
CA VAL A 171 -12.04 -1.51 15.14
C VAL A 171 -13.36 -2.08 15.62
N PHE A 172 -13.47 -2.39 16.92
CA PHE A 172 -14.72 -2.85 17.50
C PHE A 172 -15.86 -1.85 17.31
N LEU A 173 -15.62 -0.56 17.59
CA LEU A 173 -16.62 0.49 17.34
C LEU A 173 -17.00 0.59 15.85
N ILE A 174 -16.03 0.52 14.96
CA ILE A 174 -16.27 0.59 13.50
C ILE A 174 -17.16 -0.58 13.06
N LEU A 175 -16.91 -1.79 13.52
CA LEU A 175 -17.70 -2.96 13.19
C LEU A 175 -19.15 -2.83 13.66
N GLN A 176 -19.40 -2.16 14.78
CA GLN A 176 -20.76 -1.90 15.28
C GLN A 176 -21.52 -0.88 14.42
N PHE A 177 -20.85 0.15 13.94
CA PHE A 177 -21.51 1.26 13.23
C PHE A 177 -21.43 1.17 11.70
N LYS A 178 -20.61 0.29 11.13
CA LYS A 178 -20.38 0.18 9.68
C LYS A 178 -20.50 -1.27 9.18
N PRO A 179 -21.72 -1.73 8.90
CA PRO A 179 -21.99 -3.13 8.53
C PRO A 179 -21.25 -3.59 7.27
N TYR A 180 -20.92 -2.68 6.34
CA TYR A 180 -20.15 -3.03 5.14
C TYR A 180 -18.73 -3.55 5.45
N VAL A 181 -18.13 -3.15 6.57
CA VAL A 181 -16.83 -3.66 7.02
C VAL A 181 -16.96 -5.11 7.46
N ALA A 182 -18.02 -5.41 8.22
CA ALA A 182 -18.33 -6.77 8.65
C ALA A 182 -18.59 -7.70 7.43
N GLN A 183 -19.28 -7.22 6.39
CA GLN A 183 -19.50 -7.98 5.15
C GLN A 183 -18.20 -8.35 4.43
N ARG A 184 -17.17 -7.48 4.43
CA ARG A 184 -15.85 -7.83 3.87
C ARG A 184 -15.16 -8.96 4.63
N PHE A 185 -15.31 -8.98 5.96
CA PHE A 185 -14.78 -10.07 6.78
C PHE A 185 -15.55 -11.39 6.60
N SER A 186 -16.87 -11.34 6.41
CA SER A 186 -17.66 -12.54 6.13
C SER A 186 -17.25 -13.17 4.79
N GLY A 187 -17.05 -12.37 3.75
CA GLY A 187 -16.53 -12.84 2.48
C GLY A 187 -15.15 -13.51 2.56
N TRP A 188 -14.29 -13.06 3.48
CA TRP A 188 -12.97 -13.67 3.71
C TRP A 188 -13.06 -15.04 4.37
N MET A 189 -13.97 -15.24 5.32
CA MET A 189 -14.15 -16.53 6.01
C MET A 189 -14.92 -17.57 5.17
N HIS A 190 -15.79 -17.13 4.24
CA HIS A 190 -16.67 -17.98 3.43
C HIS A 190 -16.42 -17.81 1.92
N VAL A 191 -15.14 -17.81 1.55
CA VAL A 191 -14.68 -17.53 0.18
C VAL A 191 -15.35 -18.42 -0.88
N TRP A 192 -15.58 -19.70 -0.55
CA TRP A 192 -16.16 -20.68 -1.47
C TRP A 192 -17.68 -20.51 -1.69
N GLU A 193 -18.37 -19.84 -0.78
CA GLU A 193 -19.80 -19.53 -0.92
C GLU A 193 -20.01 -18.31 -1.83
N HIS A 194 -19.00 -17.43 -1.95
CA HIS A 194 -19.01 -16.22 -2.75
C HIS A 194 -18.20 -16.32 -4.05
N THR A 195 -18.23 -17.47 -4.70
CA THR A 195 -17.43 -17.75 -5.91
C THR A 195 -17.78 -16.87 -7.10
N GLN A 196 -19.03 -16.42 -7.20
CA GLN A 196 -19.55 -15.58 -8.29
C GLN A 196 -19.68 -14.11 -7.91
N ASP A 197 -19.61 -13.79 -6.63
CA ASP A 197 -19.73 -12.43 -6.12
C ASP A 197 -18.35 -11.72 -6.12
N SER A 198 -18.36 -10.40 -6.29
CA SER A 198 -17.14 -9.57 -6.29
C SER A 198 -16.30 -9.70 -5.01
N LEU A 199 -16.90 -10.15 -3.91
CA LEU A 199 -16.27 -10.29 -2.60
C LEU A 199 -15.29 -11.48 -2.52
N GLY A 200 -15.59 -12.60 -3.19
CA GLY A 200 -14.79 -13.82 -3.13
C GLY A 200 -14.07 -14.18 -4.44
N TYR A 201 -14.52 -13.63 -5.56
CA TYR A 201 -14.05 -14.00 -6.89
C TYR A 201 -12.52 -14.00 -7.07
N GLN A 202 -11.85 -12.92 -6.64
CA GLN A 202 -10.40 -12.81 -6.78
C GLN A 202 -9.65 -13.84 -5.94
N GLN A 203 -10.12 -14.09 -4.72
CA GLN A 203 -9.52 -15.04 -3.79
C GLN A 203 -9.68 -16.47 -4.28
N VAL A 204 -10.90 -16.86 -4.68
CA VAL A 204 -11.18 -18.18 -5.24
C VAL A 204 -10.32 -18.43 -6.47
N ARG A 205 -10.28 -17.47 -7.39
CA ARG A 205 -9.49 -17.60 -8.62
C ARG A 205 -7.99 -17.75 -8.32
N THR A 206 -7.47 -16.95 -7.39
CA THR A 206 -6.06 -17.06 -6.97
C THR A 206 -5.77 -18.41 -6.33
N MET A 207 -6.62 -18.89 -5.41
CA MET A 207 -6.47 -20.22 -4.79
C MET A 207 -6.55 -21.35 -5.81
N THR A 208 -7.44 -21.24 -6.77
CA THR A 208 -7.56 -22.23 -7.86
C THR A 208 -6.29 -22.28 -8.72
N TYR A 209 -5.70 -21.13 -9.04
CA TYR A 209 -4.42 -21.09 -9.78
C TYR A 209 -3.27 -21.67 -8.96
N ILE A 210 -3.20 -21.34 -7.66
CA ILE A 210 -2.18 -21.91 -6.77
C ILE A 210 -2.35 -23.43 -6.69
N ALA A 211 -3.57 -23.94 -6.49
CA ALA A 211 -3.87 -25.35 -6.43
C ALA A 211 -3.54 -26.08 -7.75
N SER A 212 -3.82 -25.47 -8.90
CA SER A 212 -3.50 -26.04 -10.22
C SER A 212 -2.00 -26.17 -10.47
N GLY A 213 -1.18 -25.36 -9.80
CA GLY A 213 0.28 -25.43 -9.91
C GLY A 213 0.93 -26.57 -9.14
N GLY A 214 0.26 -27.14 -8.14
CA GLY A 214 0.84 -28.13 -7.24
C GLY A 214 2.10 -27.61 -6.53
N LEU A 215 2.95 -28.54 -6.05
CA LEU A 215 4.17 -28.20 -5.31
C LEU A 215 5.27 -27.58 -6.17
N PHE A 216 5.34 -27.92 -7.46
CA PHE A 216 6.41 -27.46 -8.36
C PHE A 216 5.97 -26.37 -9.35
N GLY A 217 4.71 -25.97 -9.32
CA GLY A 217 4.13 -25.05 -10.29
C GLY A 217 3.93 -25.67 -11.67
N LEU A 218 3.20 -24.98 -12.54
CA LEU A 218 3.01 -25.38 -13.94
C LEU A 218 4.26 -25.14 -14.81
N GLY A 219 5.29 -24.51 -14.26
CA GLY A 219 6.46 -24.06 -14.98
C GLY A 219 6.17 -22.97 -16.01
N LEU A 220 7.23 -22.45 -16.64
CA LEU A 220 7.12 -21.35 -17.62
C LEU A 220 6.28 -21.76 -18.84
N VAL A 221 6.39 -23.01 -19.27
CA VAL A 221 5.66 -23.56 -20.44
C VAL A 221 4.15 -23.65 -20.16
N GLY A 222 3.77 -24.06 -18.95
CA GLY A 222 2.36 -24.11 -18.55
C GLY A 222 1.71 -22.74 -18.45
N LEU A 223 2.46 -21.73 -17.98
CA LEU A 223 2.01 -20.33 -17.93
C LEU A 223 1.80 -19.75 -19.33
N LEU A 224 2.72 -20.00 -20.27
CA LEU A 224 2.61 -19.57 -21.66
C LEU A 224 1.45 -20.25 -22.38
N ALA A 225 1.20 -21.54 -22.09
CA ALA A 225 0.07 -22.28 -22.65
C ALA A 225 -1.28 -21.81 -22.09
N ALA A 226 -1.35 -21.39 -20.82
CA ALA A 226 -2.55 -20.82 -20.19
C ALA A 226 -2.91 -19.44 -20.76
N GLY A 227 -1.91 -18.60 -21.09
CA GLY A 227 -2.09 -17.30 -21.74
C GLY A 227 -2.66 -17.44 -23.17
N ARG A 228 -2.25 -18.45 -23.92
CA ARG A 228 -2.69 -18.70 -25.30
C ARG A 228 -4.15 -19.15 -25.45
N ARG A 229 -4.78 -19.64 -24.40
CA ARG A 229 -6.21 -20.06 -24.41
C ARG A 229 -7.20 -18.92 -24.17
N ARG A 230 -6.72 -17.69 -24.00
CA ARG A 230 -7.55 -16.50 -23.74
C ARG A 230 -7.63 -15.51 -24.90
N GLY A 231 -6.97 -15.78 -26.02
CA GLY A 231 -7.18 -15.11 -27.31
C GLY A 231 -7.97 -16.02 -28.24
#